data_627491515e8f2881707ee05e8892a87f
#
_entry.id   627491515e8f2881707ee05e8892a87f
#
_cell.length_a   1.000
_cell.length_b   1.000
_cell.length_c   1.000
_cell.angle_alpha   90.00
_cell.angle_beta   90.00
_cell.angle_gamma   90.00
#
_symmetry.space_group_name_H-M   'P 1'
#
loop_
_entity.id
_entity.type
_entity.pdbx_description
1 polymer ?
#
loop_
_entity_poly.entity_id
_entity_poly.type
_entity_poly.pdbx_seq_one_letter_code
_entity_poly.pdbx_strand_id
1 'polypeptide(L)'
;MVTDNGSNYVAAGRIVSETYKTINWSPCAAHCLNLILGDISKLEHVAKLAKKASKITKYVYNHVYVLACLRKGKDWTEIIRPGATRFATTFIALHSLYHHMHDLKALVTSKDFVDSRYAKDRIAKEVVAIILENQFWNDCSIIVKIVEPLMRLLRIVDGDLKPSMGYVYEGMHRARLGIKKMFKNKRILYKPYTKILKERWDRQLRQHIHSAAYWLNPAFQYDQATFCNKPEVMAGLLDVIDSKATCSKSKLLAETRLFRDRLESFGLDLAISNCKSTQPDEWW
;
A
#
# COMPACT_ATOMS: atom_id res chain seq x y z
N MET A 1 17.81 12.88 -3.61
CA MET A 1 17.26 12.83 -4.99
C MET A 1 16.42 11.59 -5.17
N VAL A 2 15.21 11.71 -5.74
CA VAL A 2 14.30 10.59 -6.01
C VAL A 2 14.00 10.57 -7.51
N THR A 3 14.04 9.39 -8.12
CA THR A 3 13.72 9.23 -9.56
C THR A 3 12.92 7.95 -9.80
N ASP A 4 12.39 7.80 -10.98
CA ASP A 4 11.81 6.54 -11.44
C ASP A 4 12.87 5.41 -11.47
N ASN A 5 12.39 4.17 -11.56
CA ASN A 5 13.22 2.95 -11.58
C ASN A 5 13.69 2.54 -12.99
N GLY A 6 13.63 3.41 -13.97
CA GLY A 6 14.23 3.15 -15.29
C GLY A 6 15.72 2.91 -15.15
N SER A 7 16.29 1.99 -15.93
CA SER A 7 17.69 1.59 -15.83
C SER A 7 18.67 2.77 -15.96
N ASN A 8 18.35 3.73 -16.82
CA ASN A 8 19.10 4.97 -17.00
C ASN A 8 19.06 5.86 -15.75
N TYR A 9 17.91 6.00 -15.09
CA TYR A 9 17.77 6.76 -13.84
C TYR A 9 18.48 6.09 -12.67
N VAL A 10 18.46 4.76 -12.60
CA VAL A 10 19.20 3.99 -11.59
C VAL A 10 20.71 4.21 -11.77
N ALA A 11 21.21 4.15 -13.02
CA ALA A 11 22.61 4.39 -13.32
C ALA A 11 23.03 5.84 -13.00
N ALA A 12 22.23 6.83 -13.42
CA ALA A 12 22.47 8.24 -13.13
C ALA A 12 22.45 8.53 -11.62
N GLY A 13 21.48 7.95 -10.90
CA GLY A 13 21.35 8.10 -9.45
C GLY A 13 22.57 7.58 -8.69
N ARG A 14 23.13 6.45 -9.13
CA ARG A 14 24.38 5.90 -8.58
C ARG A 14 25.56 6.85 -8.82
N ILE A 15 25.75 7.30 -10.05
CA ILE A 15 26.82 8.25 -10.40
C ILE A 15 26.73 9.53 -9.55
N VAL A 16 25.53 10.11 -9.42
CA VAL A 16 25.31 11.31 -8.61
C VAL A 16 25.67 11.06 -7.13
N SER A 17 25.25 9.93 -6.56
CA SER A 17 25.55 9.60 -5.16
C SER A 17 27.04 9.28 -4.93
N GLU A 18 27.74 8.78 -5.93
CA GLU A 18 29.19 8.53 -5.89
C GLU A 18 29.98 9.84 -6.02
N THR A 19 29.53 10.77 -6.87
CA THR A 19 30.18 12.05 -7.10
C THR A 19 29.91 13.03 -5.95
N TYR A 20 28.65 13.13 -5.49
CA TYR A 20 28.22 14.05 -4.45
C TYR A 20 27.86 13.31 -3.18
N LYS A 21 28.80 13.18 -2.26
CA LYS A 21 28.64 12.34 -1.04
C LYS A 21 27.50 12.77 -0.12
N THR A 22 27.07 14.02 -0.17
CA THR A 22 25.92 14.55 0.59
C THR A 22 24.57 14.20 -0.04
N ILE A 23 24.54 13.78 -1.32
CA ILE A 23 23.32 13.42 -2.01
C ILE A 23 23.04 11.92 -1.85
N ASN A 24 21.86 11.59 -1.34
CA ASN A 24 21.30 10.24 -1.40
C ASN A 24 20.38 10.13 -2.61
N TRP A 25 20.56 9.10 -3.42
CA TRP A 25 19.59 8.70 -4.41
C TRP A 25 18.72 7.56 -3.86
N SER A 26 17.43 7.63 -4.14
CA SER A 26 16.47 6.56 -3.87
C SER A 26 15.49 6.44 -5.04
N PRO A 27 15.11 5.22 -5.40
CA PRO A 27 14.02 5.03 -6.34
C PRO A 27 12.69 5.53 -5.76
N CYS A 28 11.80 5.99 -6.64
CA CYS A 28 10.47 6.45 -6.27
C CYS A 28 9.68 5.34 -5.58
N ALA A 29 9.30 5.56 -4.32
CA ALA A 29 8.57 4.58 -3.52
C ALA A 29 7.15 4.32 -4.08
N ALA A 30 6.48 5.36 -4.60
CA ALA A 30 5.16 5.21 -5.23
C ALA A 30 5.23 4.29 -6.46
N HIS A 31 6.25 4.47 -7.30
CA HIS A 31 6.48 3.59 -8.45
C HIS A 31 6.75 2.14 -8.00
N CYS A 32 7.61 1.93 -7.00
CA CYS A 32 7.91 0.60 -6.47
C CYS A 32 6.67 -0.09 -5.90
N LEU A 33 5.83 0.63 -5.15
CA LEU A 33 4.57 0.12 -4.63
C LEU A 33 3.59 -0.26 -5.75
N ASN A 34 3.50 0.57 -6.78
CA ASN A 34 2.69 0.25 -7.95
C ASN A 34 3.18 -1.02 -8.66
N LEU A 35 4.49 -1.25 -8.74
CA LEU A 35 5.06 -2.49 -9.27
C LEU A 35 4.75 -3.71 -8.37
N ILE A 36 4.77 -3.56 -7.04
CA ILE A 36 4.34 -4.61 -6.10
C ILE A 36 2.88 -5.00 -6.36
N LEU A 37 1.99 -4.01 -6.48
CA LEU A 37 0.58 -4.24 -6.81
C LEU A 37 0.44 -4.93 -8.17
N GLY A 38 1.23 -4.51 -9.16
CA GLY A 38 1.28 -5.16 -10.47
C GLY A 38 1.67 -6.64 -10.40
N ASP A 39 2.66 -6.98 -9.60
CA ASP A 39 3.08 -8.38 -9.44
C ASP A 39 2.04 -9.20 -8.67
N ILE A 40 1.37 -8.62 -7.66
CA ILE A 40 0.24 -9.26 -6.98
C ILE A 40 -0.91 -9.50 -7.95
N SER A 41 -1.22 -8.56 -8.84
CA SER A 41 -2.29 -8.70 -9.83
C SER A 41 -2.05 -9.82 -10.85
N LYS A 42 -0.80 -10.20 -11.06
CA LYS A 42 -0.40 -11.29 -11.97
C LYS A 42 -0.50 -12.69 -11.34
N LEU A 43 -0.68 -12.79 -10.01
CA LEU A 43 -0.92 -14.07 -9.38
C LEU A 43 -2.20 -14.70 -9.98
N GLU A 44 -2.14 -15.98 -10.38
CA GLU A 44 -3.19 -16.63 -11.16
C GLU A 44 -4.59 -16.47 -10.56
N HIS A 45 -4.73 -16.70 -9.25
CA HIS A 45 -6.00 -16.56 -8.55
C HIS A 45 -6.48 -15.11 -8.51
N VAL A 46 -5.58 -14.12 -8.38
CA VAL A 46 -5.92 -12.69 -8.42
C VAL A 46 -6.33 -12.27 -9.83
N ALA A 47 -5.61 -12.73 -10.85
CA ALA A 47 -5.94 -12.44 -12.24
C ALA A 47 -7.31 -13.05 -12.65
N LYS A 48 -7.62 -14.27 -12.20
CA LYS A 48 -8.94 -14.91 -12.40
C LYS A 48 -10.04 -14.11 -11.72
N LEU A 49 -9.80 -13.66 -10.47
CA LEU A 49 -10.73 -12.83 -9.71
C LEU A 49 -11.01 -11.51 -10.41
N ALA A 50 -9.97 -10.81 -10.85
CA ALA A 50 -10.08 -9.54 -11.59
C ALA A 50 -10.85 -9.69 -12.91
N LYS A 51 -10.68 -10.83 -13.62
CA LYS A 51 -11.46 -11.13 -14.82
C LYS A 51 -12.96 -11.31 -14.50
N LYS A 52 -13.31 -12.05 -13.43
CA LYS A 52 -14.70 -12.18 -12.98
C LYS A 52 -15.30 -10.82 -12.62
N ALA A 53 -14.59 -10.01 -11.84
CA ALA A 53 -15.00 -8.65 -11.46
C ALA A 53 -15.21 -7.75 -12.68
N SER A 54 -14.30 -7.79 -13.66
CA SER A 54 -14.42 -7.04 -14.92
C SER A 54 -15.64 -7.45 -15.73
N LYS A 55 -16.04 -8.75 -15.74
CA LYS A 55 -17.27 -9.18 -16.40
C LYS A 55 -18.51 -8.52 -15.79
N ILE A 56 -18.59 -8.49 -14.46
CA ILE A 56 -19.72 -7.84 -13.75
C ILE A 56 -19.75 -6.36 -14.10
N THR A 57 -18.64 -5.64 -13.96
CA THR A 57 -18.57 -4.21 -14.20
C THR A 57 -18.92 -3.87 -15.66
N LYS A 58 -18.37 -4.62 -16.62
CA LYS A 58 -18.69 -4.43 -18.04
C LYS A 58 -20.17 -4.67 -18.30
N TYR A 59 -20.75 -5.72 -17.73
CA TYR A 59 -22.17 -6.01 -17.91
C TYR A 59 -23.04 -4.89 -17.38
N VAL A 60 -22.80 -4.41 -16.16
CA VAL A 60 -23.54 -3.30 -15.55
C VAL A 60 -23.51 -2.04 -16.43
N TYR A 61 -22.32 -1.64 -16.87
CA TYR A 61 -22.15 -0.39 -17.61
C TYR A 61 -22.57 -0.47 -19.10
N ASN A 62 -22.60 -1.67 -19.68
CA ASN A 62 -23.06 -1.86 -21.04
C ASN A 62 -24.58 -1.94 -21.16
N HIS A 63 -25.31 -2.03 -20.04
CA HIS A 63 -26.76 -2.11 -20.03
C HIS A 63 -27.35 -0.97 -19.21
N VAL A 64 -27.78 0.08 -19.89
CA VAL A 64 -28.35 1.30 -19.29
C VAL A 64 -29.49 0.99 -18.31
N TYR A 65 -30.37 0.03 -18.62
CA TYR A 65 -31.42 -0.39 -17.72
C TYR A 65 -30.88 -0.97 -16.39
N VAL A 66 -29.90 -1.86 -16.48
CA VAL A 66 -29.26 -2.48 -15.29
C VAL A 66 -28.61 -1.43 -14.40
N LEU A 67 -27.88 -0.50 -15.00
CA LEU A 67 -27.27 0.62 -14.31
C LEU A 67 -28.31 1.56 -13.68
N ALA A 68 -29.41 1.84 -14.42
CA ALA A 68 -30.50 2.66 -13.90
C ALA A 68 -31.20 2.02 -12.69
N CYS A 69 -31.35 0.68 -12.67
CA CYS A 69 -31.87 -0.03 -11.51
C CYS A 69 -30.96 0.12 -10.28
N LEU A 70 -29.64 0.00 -10.44
CA LEU A 70 -28.66 0.20 -9.34
C LEU A 70 -28.69 1.64 -8.83
N ARG A 71 -28.77 2.62 -9.72
CA ARG A 71 -28.80 4.06 -9.36
C ARG A 71 -30.04 4.52 -8.60
N LYS A 72 -31.09 3.70 -8.54
CA LYS A 72 -32.27 3.94 -7.67
C LYS A 72 -31.95 3.75 -6.16
N GLY A 73 -30.85 3.05 -5.83
CA GLY A 73 -30.41 2.89 -4.45
C GLY A 73 -30.07 4.25 -3.83
N LYS A 74 -30.53 4.49 -2.57
CA LYS A 74 -30.43 5.80 -1.89
C LYS A 74 -28.98 6.28 -1.73
N ASP A 75 -28.04 5.35 -1.49
CA ASP A 75 -26.63 5.66 -1.23
C ASP A 75 -25.71 5.10 -2.33
N TRP A 76 -26.25 4.96 -3.55
CA TRP A 76 -25.50 4.43 -4.67
C TRP A 76 -24.34 5.35 -5.07
N THR A 77 -23.17 4.74 -5.21
CA THR A 77 -22.00 5.36 -5.83
C THR A 77 -21.59 4.56 -7.07
N GLU A 78 -20.92 5.20 -8.03
CA GLU A 78 -20.51 4.50 -9.25
C GLU A 78 -19.42 3.46 -8.95
N ILE A 79 -19.54 2.27 -9.54
CA ILE A 79 -18.51 1.23 -9.45
C ILE A 79 -17.28 1.70 -10.24
N ILE A 80 -16.15 1.82 -9.57
CA ILE A 80 -14.91 2.28 -10.17
C ILE A 80 -14.41 1.23 -11.17
N ARG A 81 -14.07 1.69 -12.37
CA ARG A 81 -13.47 0.85 -13.42
C ARG A 81 -11.96 0.95 -13.37
N PRO A 82 -11.23 -0.17 -13.63
CA PRO A 82 -9.76 -0.12 -13.63
C PRO A 82 -9.28 0.77 -14.79
N GLY A 83 -8.31 1.65 -14.48
CA GLY A 83 -7.61 2.45 -15.50
C GLY A 83 -6.53 1.64 -16.21
N ALA A 84 -6.11 2.09 -17.39
CA ALA A 84 -5.16 1.37 -18.23
C ALA A 84 -3.70 1.40 -17.72
N THR A 85 -3.31 2.43 -16.97
CA THR A 85 -1.90 2.75 -16.72
C THR A 85 -1.39 2.50 -15.31
N ARG A 86 -2.27 2.31 -14.31
CA ARG A 86 -1.87 2.13 -12.90
C ARG A 86 -2.42 0.81 -12.36
N PHE A 87 -1.54 -0.11 -11.97
CA PHE A 87 -1.92 -1.42 -11.41
C PHE A 87 -2.77 -1.32 -10.13
N ALA A 88 -2.59 -0.24 -9.35
CA ALA A 88 -3.43 0.07 -8.20
C ALA A 88 -4.92 0.15 -8.54
N THR A 89 -5.28 0.59 -9.76
CA THR A 89 -6.67 0.76 -10.17
C THR A 89 -7.45 -0.55 -10.25
N THR A 90 -6.79 -1.68 -10.50
CA THR A 90 -7.41 -3.01 -10.43
C THR A 90 -7.96 -3.29 -9.02
N PHE A 91 -7.19 -2.95 -7.99
CA PHE A 91 -7.58 -3.19 -6.59
C PHE A 91 -8.60 -2.18 -6.09
N ILE A 92 -8.52 -0.93 -6.58
CA ILE A 92 -9.55 0.09 -6.34
C ILE A 92 -10.89 -0.37 -6.93
N ALA A 93 -10.87 -0.92 -8.14
CA ALA A 93 -12.07 -1.46 -8.79
C ALA A 93 -12.63 -2.69 -8.04
N LEU A 94 -11.76 -3.61 -7.58
CA LEU A 94 -12.17 -4.75 -6.74
C LEU A 94 -12.78 -4.30 -5.43
N HIS A 95 -12.18 -3.31 -4.76
CA HIS A 95 -12.70 -2.73 -3.52
C HIS A 95 -14.08 -2.09 -3.75
N SER A 96 -14.20 -1.27 -4.79
CA SER A 96 -15.46 -0.62 -5.15
C SER A 96 -16.55 -1.66 -5.46
N LEU A 97 -16.23 -2.68 -6.26
CA LEU A 97 -17.17 -3.77 -6.55
C LEU A 97 -17.59 -4.53 -5.29
N TYR A 98 -16.63 -4.83 -4.41
CA TYR A 98 -16.91 -5.52 -3.14
C TYR A 98 -17.83 -4.71 -2.23
N HIS A 99 -17.69 -3.37 -2.22
CA HIS A 99 -18.57 -2.47 -1.48
C HIS A 99 -20.04 -2.58 -1.96
N HIS A 100 -20.24 -2.75 -3.26
CA HIS A 100 -21.57 -2.91 -3.89
C HIS A 100 -22.09 -4.35 -3.92
N MET A 101 -21.50 -5.28 -3.14
CA MET A 101 -21.90 -6.69 -3.14
C MET A 101 -23.40 -6.87 -2.85
N HIS A 102 -23.94 -6.16 -1.87
CA HIS A 102 -25.33 -6.28 -1.47
C HIS A 102 -26.28 -5.74 -2.54
N ASP A 103 -25.94 -4.59 -3.13
CA ASP A 103 -26.74 -3.96 -4.19
C ASP A 103 -26.81 -4.85 -5.43
N LEU A 104 -25.65 -5.43 -5.81
CA LEU A 104 -25.57 -6.34 -6.94
C LEU A 104 -26.36 -7.64 -6.70
N LYS A 105 -26.27 -8.21 -5.51
CA LYS A 105 -27.09 -9.39 -5.14
C LYS A 105 -28.57 -9.07 -5.14
N ALA A 106 -28.97 -7.95 -4.55
CA ALA A 106 -30.36 -7.51 -4.53
C ALA A 106 -30.89 -7.25 -5.96
N LEU A 107 -30.10 -6.62 -6.83
CA LEU A 107 -30.49 -6.40 -8.22
C LEU A 107 -30.80 -7.72 -8.92
N VAL A 108 -29.85 -8.68 -8.92
CA VAL A 108 -30.01 -9.91 -9.74
C VAL A 108 -31.09 -10.87 -9.23
N THR A 109 -31.54 -10.66 -8.00
CA THR A 109 -32.67 -11.42 -7.40
C THR A 109 -33.99 -10.65 -7.43
N SER A 110 -33.97 -9.39 -7.87
CA SER A 110 -35.18 -8.58 -7.97
C SER A 110 -36.10 -9.06 -9.10
N LYS A 111 -37.44 -8.94 -8.89
CA LYS A 111 -38.44 -9.27 -9.92
C LYS A 111 -38.21 -8.47 -11.20
N ASP A 112 -37.93 -7.18 -11.08
CA ASP A 112 -37.69 -6.27 -12.21
C ASP A 112 -36.55 -6.75 -13.10
N PHE A 113 -35.46 -7.28 -12.52
CA PHE A 113 -34.35 -7.83 -13.28
C PHE A 113 -34.67 -9.19 -13.87
N VAL A 114 -35.24 -10.12 -13.07
CA VAL A 114 -35.52 -11.51 -13.49
C VAL A 114 -36.52 -11.55 -14.66
N ASP A 115 -37.56 -10.72 -14.63
CA ASP A 115 -38.55 -10.63 -15.68
C ASP A 115 -38.07 -9.86 -16.91
N SER A 116 -36.95 -9.15 -16.80
CA SER A 116 -36.39 -8.34 -17.89
C SER A 116 -35.76 -9.18 -19.01
N ARG A 117 -35.72 -8.62 -20.23
CA ARG A 117 -34.99 -9.21 -21.35
C ARG A 117 -33.49 -9.37 -21.04
N TYR A 118 -32.96 -8.53 -20.14
CA TYR A 118 -31.54 -8.51 -19.80
C TYR A 118 -31.11 -9.71 -18.97
N ALA A 119 -31.97 -10.35 -18.20
CA ALA A 119 -31.70 -11.58 -17.45
C ALA A 119 -31.56 -12.82 -18.36
N LYS A 120 -32.12 -12.78 -19.56
CA LYS A 120 -32.23 -13.93 -20.47
C LYS A 120 -30.96 -14.16 -21.30
N ASP A 121 -30.11 -13.16 -21.44
CA ASP A 121 -28.87 -13.22 -22.21
C ASP A 121 -27.85 -14.18 -21.56
N ARG A 122 -27.04 -14.84 -22.40
CA ARG A 122 -26.00 -15.78 -21.95
C ARG A 122 -24.99 -15.11 -21.02
N ILE A 123 -24.56 -13.87 -21.35
CA ILE A 123 -23.61 -13.11 -20.54
C ILE A 123 -24.23 -12.76 -19.18
N ALA A 124 -25.51 -12.41 -19.15
CA ALA A 124 -26.25 -12.17 -17.91
C ALA A 124 -26.23 -13.38 -16.98
N LYS A 125 -26.53 -14.57 -17.51
CA LYS A 125 -26.50 -15.81 -16.72
C LYS A 125 -25.13 -16.07 -16.10
N GLU A 126 -24.03 -15.84 -16.86
CA GLU A 126 -22.67 -15.96 -16.32
C GLU A 126 -22.41 -14.92 -15.23
N VAL A 127 -22.84 -13.68 -15.40
CA VAL A 127 -22.66 -12.59 -14.44
C VAL A 127 -23.49 -12.84 -13.17
N VAL A 128 -24.74 -13.26 -13.31
CA VAL A 128 -25.60 -13.64 -12.18
C VAL A 128 -24.98 -14.77 -11.36
N ALA A 129 -24.45 -15.80 -12.04
CA ALA A 129 -23.77 -16.89 -11.36
C ALA A 129 -22.55 -16.40 -10.55
N ILE A 130 -21.74 -15.48 -11.09
CA ILE A 130 -20.61 -14.91 -10.35
C ILE A 130 -21.09 -14.06 -9.17
N ILE A 131 -22.14 -13.24 -9.33
CA ILE A 131 -22.68 -12.37 -8.26
C ILE A 131 -23.25 -13.20 -7.11
N LEU A 132 -23.85 -14.35 -7.40
CA LEU A 132 -24.41 -15.24 -6.39
C LEU A 132 -23.39 -16.20 -5.78
N GLU A 133 -22.20 -16.31 -6.35
CA GLU A 133 -21.10 -17.15 -5.85
C GLU A 133 -20.48 -16.55 -4.58
N ASN A 134 -20.74 -17.13 -3.42
CA ASN A 134 -20.16 -16.63 -2.15
C ASN A 134 -18.62 -16.67 -2.13
N GLN A 135 -18.02 -17.68 -2.78
CA GLN A 135 -16.56 -17.80 -2.85
C GLN A 135 -15.93 -16.61 -3.56
N PHE A 136 -16.56 -16.10 -4.64
CA PHE A 136 -16.10 -14.89 -5.33
C PHE A 136 -15.96 -13.68 -4.38
N TRP A 137 -16.95 -13.45 -3.54
CA TRP A 137 -16.93 -12.32 -2.59
C TRP A 137 -15.95 -12.52 -1.45
N ASN A 138 -15.80 -13.76 -0.98
CA ASN A 138 -14.77 -14.10 0.01
C ASN A 138 -13.37 -13.83 -0.54
N ASP A 139 -13.10 -14.23 -1.79
CA ASP A 139 -11.83 -13.98 -2.45
C ASP A 139 -11.59 -12.47 -2.66
N CYS A 140 -12.61 -11.71 -3.05
CA CYS A 140 -12.53 -10.26 -3.13
C CYS A 140 -12.15 -9.65 -1.77
N SER A 141 -12.81 -10.06 -0.69
CA SER A 141 -12.52 -9.59 0.67
C SER A 141 -11.08 -9.86 1.09
N ILE A 142 -10.58 -11.07 0.81
CA ILE A 142 -9.21 -11.46 1.13
C ILE A 142 -8.21 -10.58 0.36
N ILE A 143 -8.38 -10.44 -0.95
CA ILE A 143 -7.45 -9.64 -1.77
C ILE A 143 -7.48 -8.17 -1.39
N VAL A 144 -8.66 -7.59 -1.16
CA VAL A 144 -8.80 -6.21 -0.70
C VAL A 144 -8.03 -5.99 0.61
N LYS A 145 -8.20 -6.88 1.60
CA LYS A 145 -7.49 -6.79 2.88
C LYS A 145 -5.97 -6.95 2.75
N ILE A 146 -5.50 -7.79 1.82
CA ILE A 146 -4.06 -7.95 1.55
C ILE A 146 -3.44 -6.67 1.03
N VAL A 147 -4.12 -6.00 0.09
CA VAL A 147 -3.56 -4.84 -0.59
C VAL A 147 -3.84 -3.52 0.14
N GLU A 148 -4.80 -3.48 1.05
CA GLU A 148 -5.20 -2.25 1.76
C GLU A 148 -4.01 -1.53 2.44
N PRO A 149 -3.11 -2.18 3.19
CA PRO A 149 -1.95 -1.51 3.76
C PRO A 149 -1.01 -0.91 2.70
N LEU A 150 -0.84 -1.59 1.56
CA LEU A 150 -0.03 -1.10 0.45
C LEU A 150 -0.68 0.10 -0.24
N MET A 151 -2.00 0.08 -0.39
CA MET A 151 -2.77 1.19 -0.96
C MET A 151 -2.74 2.43 -0.05
N ARG A 152 -2.79 2.23 1.28
CA ARG A 152 -2.62 3.32 2.25
C ARG A 152 -1.23 3.92 2.17
N LEU A 153 -0.20 3.06 2.12
CA LEU A 153 1.18 3.51 1.97
C LEU A 153 1.38 4.27 0.65
N LEU A 154 0.81 3.77 -0.45
CA LEU A 154 0.88 4.44 -1.75
C LEU A 154 0.32 5.87 -1.69
N ARG A 155 -0.82 6.07 -1.00
CA ARG A 155 -1.41 7.42 -0.82
C ARG A 155 -0.50 8.35 -0.02
N ILE A 156 0.21 7.82 0.98
CA ILE A 156 1.14 8.61 1.79
C ILE A 156 2.36 9.04 0.96
N VAL A 157 2.93 8.13 0.17
CA VAL A 157 4.15 8.40 -0.59
C VAL A 157 3.92 9.09 -1.93
N ASP A 158 2.68 9.08 -2.45
CA ASP A 158 2.26 9.78 -3.68
C ASP A 158 1.73 11.21 -3.36
N GLY A 159 1.58 11.54 -2.08
CA GLY A 159 1.13 12.87 -1.63
C GLY A 159 2.30 13.75 -1.21
N ASP A 160 2.13 15.06 -1.40
CA ASP A 160 3.15 16.07 -1.09
C ASP A 160 3.04 16.65 0.34
N LEU A 161 2.08 16.12 1.14
CA LEU A 161 1.73 16.72 2.42
C LEU A 161 2.62 16.28 3.59
N LYS A 162 3.40 15.22 3.47
CA LYS A 162 4.16 14.65 4.60
C LYS A 162 5.53 14.11 4.16
N PRO A 163 6.57 14.30 4.97
CA PRO A 163 7.85 13.61 4.78
C PRO A 163 7.67 12.10 4.84
N SER A 164 7.55 11.46 3.67
CA SER A 164 7.07 10.09 3.57
C SER A 164 8.13 9.00 3.75
N MET A 165 9.41 9.35 3.82
CA MET A 165 10.53 8.39 3.76
C MET A 165 10.49 7.36 4.90
N GLY A 166 10.25 7.78 6.15
CA GLY A 166 10.12 6.87 7.30
C GLY A 166 8.91 5.96 7.20
N TYR A 167 7.81 6.46 6.57
CA TYR A 167 6.61 5.67 6.35
C TYR A 167 6.80 4.53 5.36
N VAL A 168 7.76 4.64 4.43
CA VAL A 168 8.08 3.55 3.48
C VAL A 168 8.52 2.30 4.24
N TYR A 169 9.45 2.44 5.19
CA TYR A 169 9.92 1.30 6.00
C TYR A 169 8.78 0.72 6.84
N GLU A 170 8.10 1.59 7.59
CA GLU A 170 7.00 1.19 8.49
C GLU A 170 5.85 0.51 7.73
N GLY A 171 5.39 1.13 6.65
CA GLY A 171 4.28 0.62 5.85
C GLY A 171 4.58 -0.75 5.24
N MET A 172 5.77 -0.95 4.71
CA MET A 172 6.21 -2.25 4.18
C MET A 172 6.33 -3.31 5.28
N HIS A 173 6.85 -2.92 6.44
CA HIS A 173 6.94 -3.81 7.60
C HIS A 173 5.55 -4.25 8.08
N ARG A 174 4.64 -3.30 8.30
CA ARG A 174 3.24 -3.57 8.73
C ARG A 174 2.45 -4.35 7.70
N ALA A 175 2.57 -4.03 6.41
CA ALA A 175 1.91 -4.79 5.36
C ALA A 175 2.31 -6.27 5.40
N ARG A 176 3.61 -6.54 5.54
CA ARG A 176 4.13 -7.91 5.63
C ARG A 176 3.63 -8.66 6.87
N LEU A 177 3.59 -8.00 8.03
CA LEU A 177 3.05 -8.59 9.26
C LEU A 177 1.55 -8.81 9.17
N GLY A 178 0.80 -7.82 8.66
CA GLY A 178 -0.65 -7.91 8.49
C GLY A 178 -1.07 -9.06 7.60
N ILE A 179 -0.38 -9.26 6.47
CA ILE A 179 -0.62 -10.41 5.57
C ILE A 179 -0.41 -11.73 6.30
N LYS A 180 0.68 -11.89 7.06
CA LYS A 180 0.93 -13.11 7.83
C LYS A 180 -0.15 -13.37 8.87
N LYS A 181 -0.52 -12.32 9.64
CA LYS A 181 -1.56 -12.39 10.68
C LYS A 181 -2.92 -12.78 10.10
N MET A 182 -3.30 -12.20 8.95
CA MET A 182 -4.56 -12.50 8.28
C MET A 182 -4.70 -13.98 7.92
N PHE A 183 -3.62 -14.61 7.50
CA PHE A 183 -3.59 -16.04 7.21
C PHE A 183 -3.25 -16.91 8.44
N LYS A 184 -3.38 -16.36 9.66
CA LYS A 184 -3.06 -17.09 10.92
C LYS A 184 -1.68 -17.76 10.87
N ASN A 185 -0.70 -17.08 10.24
CA ASN A 185 0.66 -17.56 10.01
C ASN A 185 0.79 -18.87 9.19
N LYS A 186 -0.25 -19.27 8.44
CA LYS A 186 -0.18 -20.42 7.51
C LYS A 186 0.68 -20.05 6.29
N ARG A 187 1.93 -20.53 6.30
CA ARG A 187 2.99 -20.12 5.34
C ARG A 187 2.59 -20.30 3.88
N ILE A 188 1.92 -21.40 3.54
CA ILE A 188 1.50 -21.71 2.16
C ILE A 188 0.62 -20.60 1.59
N LEU A 189 -0.28 -20.03 2.40
CA LEU A 189 -1.25 -19.03 1.98
C LEU A 189 -0.63 -17.63 1.84
N TYR A 190 0.23 -17.22 2.78
CA TYR A 190 0.82 -15.87 2.75
C TYR A 190 2.10 -15.77 1.93
N LYS A 191 2.82 -16.87 1.69
CA LYS A 191 4.13 -16.88 1.02
C LYS A 191 4.12 -16.22 -0.36
N PRO A 192 3.12 -16.45 -1.24
CA PRO A 192 3.11 -15.81 -2.56
C PRO A 192 3.19 -14.28 -2.47
N TYR A 193 2.42 -13.68 -1.59
CA TYR A 193 2.38 -12.23 -1.40
C TYR A 193 3.64 -11.70 -0.73
N THR A 194 4.03 -12.31 0.40
CA THR A 194 5.21 -11.85 1.15
C THR A 194 6.53 -12.06 0.40
N LYS A 195 6.57 -13.00 -0.55
CA LYS A 195 7.69 -13.20 -1.47
C LYS A 195 7.82 -11.99 -2.41
N ILE A 196 6.73 -11.56 -3.03
CA ILE A 196 6.70 -10.37 -3.90
C ILE A 196 7.17 -9.14 -3.12
N LEU A 197 6.59 -8.90 -1.93
CA LEU A 197 6.98 -7.77 -1.08
C LEU A 197 8.47 -7.80 -0.75
N LYS A 198 9.00 -8.99 -0.38
CA LYS A 198 10.42 -9.15 -0.03
C LYS A 198 11.33 -8.88 -1.22
N GLU A 199 11.04 -9.46 -2.38
CA GLU A 199 11.86 -9.31 -3.58
C GLU A 199 11.93 -7.85 -4.04
N ARG A 200 10.79 -7.14 -4.03
CA ARG A 200 10.75 -5.72 -4.39
C ARG A 200 11.43 -4.84 -3.34
N TRP A 201 11.21 -5.14 -2.06
CA TRP A 201 11.92 -4.47 -0.97
C TRP A 201 13.43 -4.60 -1.12
N ASP A 202 13.94 -5.83 -1.21
CA ASP A 202 15.38 -6.10 -1.26
C ASP A 202 16.05 -5.47 -2.49
N ARG A 203 15.35 -5.40 -3.64
CA ARG A 203 15.91 -4.87 -4.89
C ARG A 203 15.83 -3.34 -5.02
N GLN A 204 14.79 -2.73 -4.46
CA GLN A 204 14.45 -1.34 -4.80
C GLN A 204 14.37 -0.41 -3.58
N LEU A 205 13.72 -0.83 -2.49
CA LEU A 205 13.41 0.03 -1.36
C LEU A 205 14.30 -0.19 -0.13
N ARG A 206 15.16 -1.21 -0.13
CA ARG A 206 16.07 -1.46 0.98
C ARG A 206 17.26 -0.50 0.91
N GLN A 207 17.03 0.74 1.34
CA GLN A 207 18.02 1.80 1.44
C GLN A 207 18.20 2.18 2.90
N HIS A 208 19.44 2.46 3.34
CA HIS A 208 19.76 2.87 4.71
C HIS A 208 19.01 4.16 5.09
N ILE A 209 18.79 5.05 4.15
CA ILE A 209 18.03 6.28 4.38
C ILE A 209 16.56 6.03 4.81
N HIS A 210 15.91 4.96 4.31
CA HIS A 210 14.55 4.62 4.75
C HIS A 210 14.53 4.09 6.19
N SER A 211 15.55 3.29 6.57
CA SER A 211 15.70 2.78 7.94
C SER A 211 16.04 3.91 8.91
N ALA A 212 16.94 4.82 8.52
CA ALA A 212 17.29 5.99 9.31
C ALA A 212 16.10 6.93 9.51
N ALA A 213 15.37 7.25 8.44
CA ALA A 213 14.17 8.08 8.52
C ALA A 213 13.04 7.42 9.36
N TYR A 214 12.94 6.10 9.33
CA TYR A 214 12.01 5.37 10.21
C TYR A 214 12.44 5.52 11.68
N TRP A 215 13.71 5.32 11.98
CA TRP A 215 14.24 5.41 13.33
C TRP A 215 14.12 6.84 13.91
N LEU A 216 14.38 7.85 13.08
CA LEU A 216 14.31 9.27 13.46
C LEU A 216 12.89 9.81 13.55
N ASN A 217 11.88 9.08 13.07
CA ASN A 217 10.51 9.56 13.12
C ASN A 217 9.93 9.42 14.55
N PRO A 218 9.61 10.52 15.25
CA PRO A 218 9.12 10.46 16.63
C PRO A 218 7.79 9.69 16.76
N ALA A 219 6.92 9.74 15.76
CA ALA A 219 5.67 9.00 15.77
C ALA A 219 5.88 7.48 15.86
N PHE A 220 6.99 6.97 15.34
CA PHE A 220 7.34 5.55 15.42
C PHE A 220 8.22 5.26 16.63
N GLN A 221 9.25 6.03 16.85
CA GLN A 221 10.21 5.83 17.96
C GLN A 221 9.54 5.87 19.32
N TYR A 222 8.51 6.69 19.50
CA TYR A 222 7.78 6.80 20.76
C TYR A 222 6.66 5.76 20.91
N ASP A 223 6.33 5.01 19.86
CA ASP A 223 5.43 3.86 19.92
C ASP A 223 6.23 2.56 20.15
N GLN A 224 6.76 2.40 21.38
CA GLN A 224 7.61 1.25 21.72
C GLN A 224 6.92 -0.10 21.53
N ALA A 225 5.60 -0.16 21.65
CA ALA A 225 4.84 -1.40 21.50
C ALA A 225 4.88 -1.93 20.05
N THR A 226 4.99 -1.05 19.07
CA THR A 226 4.95 -1.43 17.65
C THR A 226 6.25 -1.14 16.91
N PHE A 227 7.23 -0.50 17.57
CA PHE A 227 8.51 -0.15 16.96
C PHE A 227 9.29 -1.40 16.53
N CYS A 228 9.83 -1.36 15.32
CA CYS A 228 10.61 -2.45 14.76
C CYS A 228 12.07 -2.40 15.19
N ASN A 229 12.40 -3.11 16.27
CA ASN A 229 13.76 -3.20 16.83
C ASN A 229 14.69 -4.15 16.07
N LYS A 230 14.61 -4.20 14.73
CA LYS A 230 15.55 -5.02 13.97
C LYS A 230 16.93 -4.36 13.86
N PRO A 231 18.03 -5.17 13.89
CA PRO A 231 19.38 -4.65 13.72
C PRO A 231 19.57 -3.80 12.47
N GLU A 232 18.87 -4.11 11.38
CA GLU A 232 18.93 -3.36 10.12
C GLU A 232 18.46 -1.90 10.25
N VAL A 233 17.58 -1.58 11.22
CA VAL A 233 17.11 -0.21 11.46
C VAL A 233 18.21 0.65 12.05
N MET A 234 18.86 0.14 13.10
CA MET A 234 20.00 0.83 13.73
C MET A 234 21.21 0.89 12.78
N ALA A 235 21.49 -0.19 12.07
CA ALA A 235 22.56 -0.20 11.07
C ALA A 235 22.37 0.87 9.99
N GLY A 236 21.12 1.07 9.54
CA GLY A 236 20.79 2.12 8.56
C GLY A 236 20.99 3.52 9.13
N LEU A 237 20.64 3.78 10.38
CA LEU A 237 20.92 5.06 11.04
C LEU A 237 22.42 5.32 11.15
N LEU A 238 23.19 4.35 11.62
CA LEU A 238 24.63 4.48 11.78
C LEU A 238 25.34 4.72 10.46
N ASP A 239 24.93 4.01 9.41
CA ASP A 239 25.46 4.21 8.05
C ASP A 239 25.21 5.64 7.54
N VAL A 240 24.01 6.18 7.74
CA VAL A 240 23.68 7.54 7.34
C VAL A 240 24.49 8.57 8.14
N ILE A 241 24.63 8.39 9.45
CA ILE A 241 25.50 9.26 10.27
C ILE A 241 26.94 9.19 9.78
N ASP A 242 27.45 7.99 9.54
CA ASP A 242 28.85 7.82 9.13
C ASP A 242 29.13 8.41 7.74
N SER A 243 28.26 8.18 6.79
CA SER A 243 28.46 8.55 5.39
C SER A 243 28.04 9.97 5.03
N LYS A 244 27.09 10.59 5.80
CA LYS A 244 26.44 11.85 5.39
C LYS A 244 26.59 13.00 6.38
N ALA A 245 26.92 12.72 7.66
CA ALA A 245 27.04 13.79 8.62
C ALA A 245 28.23 14.69 8.31
N THR A 246 27.99 15.99 8.27
CA THR A 246 28.98 17.04 8.10
C THR A 246 29.49 17.62 9.44
N CYS A 247 28.86 17.24 10.54
CA CYS A 247 29.18 17.64 11.91
C CYS A 247 29.79 16.48 12.71
N SER A 248 30.08 16.70 13.99
CA SER A 248 30.67 15.67 14.86
C SER A 248 29.77 14.45 15.00
N LYS A 249 30.21 13.34 14.45
CA LYS A 249 29.53 12.05 14.52
C LYS A 249 29.30 11.59 15.96
N SER A 250 30.27 11.87 16.84
CA SER A 250 30.17 11.52 18.27
C SER A 250 29.05 12.28 18.97
N LYS A 251 28.86 13.57 18.67
CA LYS A 251 27.75 14.37 19.20
C LYS A 251 26.40 13.84 18.70
N LEU A 252 26.29 13.55 17.39
CA LEU A 252 25.07 12.96 16.83
C LEU A 252 24.72 11.61 17.48
N LEU A 253 25.71 10.76 17.75
CA LEU A 253 25.46 9.49 18.46
C LEU A 253 25.00 9.72 19.90
N ALA A 254 25.50 10.74 20.59
CA ALA A 254 25.00 11.11 21.92
C ALA A 254 23.53 11.57 21.86
N GLU A 255 23.19 12.44 20.91
CA GLU A 255 21.81 12.93 20.71
C GLU A 255 20.85 11.79 20.33
N THR A 256 21.28 10.84 19.49
CA THR A 256 20.43 9.67 19.18
C THR A 256 20.07 8.87 20.44
N ARG A 257 20.99 8.81 21.42
CA ARG A 257 20.69 8.18 22.72
C ARG A 257 19.65 8.98 23.51
N LEU A 258 19.82 10.31 23.60
CA LEU A 258 18.86 11.18 24.28
C LEU A 258 17.45 11.03 23.67
N PHE A 259 17.35 11.03 22.36
CA PHE A 259 16.09 10.85 21.65
C PHE A 259 15.46 9.46 21.92
N ARG A 260 16.24 8.38 21.78
CA ARG A 260 15.76 7.01 22.03
C ARG A 260 15.26 6.84 23.45
N ASP A 261 16.02 7.36 24.43
CA ASP A 261 15.75 7.17 25.85
C ASP A 261 14.81 8.25 26.42
N ARG A 262 14.35 9.20 25.56
CA ARG A 262 13.45 10.31 25.89
C ARG A 262 14.01 11.16 27.05
N LEU A 263 15.27 11.52 26.95
CA LEU A 263 15.95 12.34 27.93
C LEU A 263 15.93 13.81 27.52
N GLU A 264 16.11 14.72 28.49
CA GLU A 264 16.15 16.17 28.29
C GLU A 264 14.91 16.69 27.55
N SER A 265 15.07 17.53 26.51
CA SER A 265 13.97 18.09 25.71
C SER A 265 13.10 17.03 25.02
N PHE A 266 13.66 15.85 24.69
CA PHE A 266 12.94 14.76 24.09
C PHE A 266 11.98 14.03 25.05
N GLY A 267 12.14 14.24 26.37
CA GLY A 267 11.29 13.69 27.41
C GLY A 267 10.18 14.61 27.89
N LEU A 268 10.10 15.83 27.37
CA LEU A 268 9.07 16.77 27.76
C LEU A 268 7.69 16.30 27.30
N ASP A 269 6.66 16.54 28.13
CA ASP A 269 5.26 16.23 27.78
C ASP A 269 4.83 16.83 26.46
N LEU A 270 5.32 18.03 26.14
CA LEU A 270 5.08 18.70 24.86
C LEU A 270 5.63 17.89 23.68
N ALA A 271 6.85 17.39 23.79
CA ALA A 271 7.48 16.57 22.75
C ALA A 271 6.74 15.23 22.57
N ILE A 272 6.39 14.58 23.67
CA ILE A 272 5.71 13.28 23.67
C ILE A 272 4.28 13.41 23.11
N SER A 273 3.52 14.41 23.54
CA SER A 273 2.14 14.62 23.10
C SER A 273 2.03 14.97 21.60
N ASN A 274 3.02 15.67 21.06
CA ASN A 274 3.03 16.12 19.67
C ASN A 274 3.78 15.19 18.71
N CYS A 275 4.36 14.08 19.17
CA CYS A 275 5.14 13.18 18.32
C CYS A 275 4.37 12.56 17.14
N LYS A 276 3.02 12.51 17.21
CA LYS A 276 2.15 11.99 16.14
C LYS A 276 1.43 13.07 15.34
N SER A 277 1.28 14.26 15.88
CA SER A 277 0.54 15.37 15.27
C SER A 277 1.44 16.32 14.49
N THR A 278 2.67 16.52 14.93
CA THR A 278 3.68 17.32 14.24
C THR A 278 4.45 16.48 13.21
N GLN A 279 4.80 17.11 12.10
CA GLN A 279 5.61 16.42 11.08
C GLN A 279 7.03 16.17 11.63
N PRO A 280 7.69 15.07 11.23
CA PRO A 280 9.00 14.70 11.79
C PRO A 280 10.08 15.77 11.64
N ASP A 281 10.08 16.50 10.53
CA ASP A 281 11.02 17.59 10.23
C ASP A 281 10.74 18.88 11.03
N GLU A 282 9.48 19.12 11.39
CA GLU A 282 9.09 20.25 12.25
C GLU A 282 9.23 19.92 13.74
N TRP A 283 9.17 18.63 14.08
CA TRP A 283 9.23 18.18 15.46
C TRP A 283 10.65 18.25 16.04
N TRP A 284 11.68 18.03 15.18
CA TRP A 284 13.08 18.16 15.54
C TRP A 284 13.51 19.63 15.70
#